data_1feb1d384fc93b557cdfd7c51aba09b4
#
_entry.id   1feb1d384fc93b557cdfd7c51aba09b4
#
_cell.length_a   1.000
_cell.length_b   1.000
_cell.length_c   1.000
_cell.angle_alpha   90.00
_cell.angle_beta   90.00
_cell.angle_gamma   90.00
#
_symmetry.space_group_name_H-M   'P 1'
#
loop_
_entity.id
_entity.type
_entity.pdbx_description
1 polymer ?
#
loop_
_entity_poly.entity_id
_entity_poly.type
_entity_poly.pdbx_seq_one_letter_code
_entity_poly.pdbx_strand_id
1 'polypeptide(L)'
;REGGRLVRDGPPLYDVKFEPGFWTYPPFGGDVMVPLTLLPVDRLMIAYWLVNLVALAALMRLSFTTVLQRIPGRATRWSAVLGLTLAGLLLYPVTNTIGMGQLGVLLTLACVVDVVLVGRGHGRWQGVLVGLLTAVKLTPAVFIPVWWLARRRRAAVVAAATVAACWTFSALLRPVDTRDWIVRGILFNTDRQ
;
A
#
# COMPACT_ATOMS: atom_id res chain seq x y z
N ARG A 1 6.03 3.42 11.48
CA ARG A 1 5.76 3.89 12.84
C ARG A 1 6.28 5.31 13.08
N GLU A 2 7.51 5.62 12.65
CA GLU A 2 8.10 6.96 12.87
C GLU A 2 7.28 8.09 12.25
N GLY A 3 6.81 7.93 11.00
CA GLY A 3 5.89 8.90 10.39
C GLY A 3 4.64 9.16 11.24
N GLY A 4 4.04 8.09 11.82
CA GLY A 4 2.90 8.24 12.72
C GLY A 4 3.24 8.96 14.04
N ARG A 5 4.47 8.82 14.55
CA ARG A 5 4.94 9.56 15.73
C ARG A 5 5.12 11.04 15.43
N LEU A 6 5.75 11.36 14.30
CA LEU A 6 5.89 12.75 13.85
C LEU A 6 4.52 13.40 13.69
N VAL A 7 3.57 12.67 13.10
CA VAL A 7 2.18 13.12 12.94
C VAL A 7 1.52 13.41 14.29
N ARG A 8 1.74 12.59 15.31
CA ARG A 8 1.07 12.71 16.60
C ARG A 8 1.69 13.76 17.52
N ASP A 9 3.02 13.77 17.61
CA ASP A 9 3.73 14.47 18.69
C ASP A 9 4.90 15.34 18.18
N GLY A 10 5.19 15.32 16.88
CA GLY A 10 6.43 15.85 16.34
C GLY A 10 6.32 17.15 15.53
N PRO A 11 7.46 17.63 15.05
CA PRO A 11 7.54 18.68 14.04
C PRO A 11 6.98 18.23 12.69
N PRO A 12 6.88 19.12 11.68
CA PRO A 12 6.40 18.78 10.37
C PRO A 12 7.12 17.56 9.76
N LEU A 13 6.36 16.69 9.09
CA LEU A 13 6.81 15.39 8.57
C LEU A 13 8.07 15.48 7.69
N TYR A 14 8.21 16.56 6.94
CA TYR A 14 9.23 16.70 5.90
C TYR A 14 10.47 17.47 6.37
N ASP A 15 10.47 17.97 7.59
CA ASP A 15 11.61 18.71 8.17
C ASP A 15 12.55 17.79 8.97
N VAL A 16 12.12 16.57 9.29
CA VAL A 16 12.90 15.63 10.10
C VAL A 16 13.58 14.58 9.24
N LYS A 17 14.87 14.43 9.41
CA LYS A 17 15.65 13.31 8.90
C LYS A 17 15.64 12.19 9.95
N PHE A 18 15.23 11.00 9.56
CA PHE A 18 15.37 9.78 10.35
C PHE A 18 16.09 8.71 9.53
N GLU A 19 16.72 7.78 10.17
CA GLU A 19 17.39 6.72 9.43
C GLU A 19 16.35 5.74 8.83
N PRO A 20 16.46 5.41 7.54
CA PRO A 20 17.55 5.71 6.61
C PRO A 20 17.39 7.01 5.76
N GLY A 21 16.49 7.93 6.07
CA GLY A 21 16.31 9.15 5.27
C GLY A 21 15.15 10.03 5.70
N PHE A 22 14.55 10.73 4.75
CA PHE A 22 13.39 11.59 4.99
C PHE A 22 12.07 10.86 4.71
N TRP A 23 10.97 11.37 5.27
CA TRP A 23 9.64 10.91 4.93
C TRP A 23 9.32 11.22 3.46
N THR A 24 9.05 10.19 2.67
CA THR A 24 8.80 10.32 1.23
C THR A 24 7.35 10.04 0.82
N TYR A 25 6.53 9.57 1.75
CA TYR A 25 5.13 9.26 1.48
C TYR A 25 4.26 10.53 1.58
N PRO A 26 3.07 10.55 0.91
CA PRO A 26 2.07 11.58 1.13
C PRO A 26 1.69 11.74 2.60
N PRO A 27 1.19 12.92 3.05
CA PRO A 27 0.82 13.15 4.45
C PRO A 27 -0.17 12.13 4.99
N PHE A 28 -1.15 11.72 4.18
CA PHE A 28 -2.14 10.70 4.53
C PHE A 28 -1.49 9.37 4.95
N GLY A 29 -0.34 9.02 4.37
CA GLY A 29 0.43 7.86 4.81
C GLY A 29 0.89 7.95 6.27
N GLY A 30 1.25 9.15 6.72
CA GLY A 30 1.56 9.42 8.13
C GLY A 30 0.33 9.29 9.03
N ASP A 31 -0.80 9.88 8.60
CA ASP A 31 -2.07 9.85 9.35
C ASP A 31 -2.52 8.40 9.60
N VAL A 32 -2.47 7.53 8.57
CA VAL A 32 -2.81 6.11 8.66
C VAL A 32 -1.88 5.34 9.62
N MET A 33 -0.66 5.82 9.81
CA MET A 33 0.31 5.17 10.71
C MET A 33 0.19 5.60 12.18
N VAL A 34 -0.61 6.63 12.50
CA VAL A 34 -0.81 7.08 13.88
C VAL A 34 -1.28 5.97 14.82
N PRO A 35 -2.31 5.15 14.48
CA PRO A 35 -2.75 4.07 15.36
C PRO A 35 -1.66 3.04 15.67
N LEU A 36 -0.71 2.82 14.75
CA LEU A 36 0.40 1.89 14.95
C LEU A 36 1.39 2.36 16.02
N THR A 37 1.36 3.64 16.37
CA THR A 37 2.22 4.19 17.44
C THR A 37 1.78 3.76 18.83
N LEU A 38 0.52 3.37 18.98
CA LEU A 38 -0.07 2.90 20.25
C LEU A 38 0.39 1.49 20.63
N LEU A 39 0.92 0.73 19.67
CA LEU A 39 1.39 -0.63 19.90
C LEU A 39 2.87 -0.64 20.30
N PRO A 40 3.26 -1.54 21.25
CA PRO A 40 4.68 -1.83 21.52
C PRO A 40 5.40 -2.26 20.22
N VAL A 41 6.69 -1.89 20.10
CA VAL A 41 7.47 -2.17 18.87
C VAL A 41 7.50 -3.66 18.57
N ASP A 42 7.76 -4.49 19.59
CA ASP A 42 7.90 -5.94 19.43
C ASP A 42 6.62 -6.58 18.90
N ARG A 43 5.46 -6.19 19.46
CA ARG A 43 4.15 -6.68 18.98
C ARG A 43 3.85 -6.20 17.57
N LEU A 44 4.21 -4.96 17.26
CA LEU A 44 4.03 -4.41 15.92
C LEU A 44 4.88 -5.15 14.89
N MET A 45 6.14 -5.47 15.23
CA MET A 45 7.03 -6.24 14.36
C MET A 45 6.48 -7.65 14.09
N ILE A 46 6.04 -8.37 15.12
CA ILE A 46 5.43 -9.69 14.96
C ILE A 46 4.18 -9.58 14.08
N ALA A 47 3.28 -8.65 14.38
CA ALA A 47 2.07 -8.43 13.58
C ALA A 47 2.39 -8.10 12.12
N TYR A 48 3.38 -7.24 11.89
CA TYR A 48 3.83 -6.87 10.56
C TYR A 48 4.31 -8.09 9.75
N TRP A 49 5.15 -8.96 10.34
CA TRP A 49 5.64 -10.17 9.69
C TRP A 49 4.49 -11.13 9.36
N LEU A 50 3.59 -11.39 10.32
CA LEU A 50 2.44 -12.27 10.13
C LEU A 50 1.50 -11.74 9.05
N VAL A 51 1.18 -10.45 9.07
CA VAL A 51 0.31 -9.81 8.08
C VAL A 51 0.91 -9.88 6.68
N ASN A 52 2.23 -9.64 6.53
CA ASN A 52 2.89 -9.76 5.23
C ASN A 52 2.93 -11.21 4.74
N LEU A 53 3.15 -12.19 5.61
CA LEU A 53 3.13 -13.61 5.23
C LEU A 53 1.74 -14.04 4.74
N VAL A 54 0.69 -13.67 5.48
CA VAL A 54 -0.69 -13.93 5.07
C VAL A 54 -1.04 -13.21 3.78
N ALA A 55 -0.61 -11.96 3.64
CA ALA A 55 -0.83 -11.17 2.43
C ALA A 55 -0.12 -11.79 1.21
N LEU A 56 1.11 -12.28 1.38
CA LEU A 56 1.85 -12.96 0.31
C LEU A 56 1.15 -14.26 -0.10
N ALA A 57 0.69 -15.07 0.87
CA ALA A 57 -0.05 -16.29 0.59
C ALA A 57 -1.38 -16.00 -0.14
N ALA A 58 -2.10 -14.97 0.27
CA ALA A 58 -3.31 -14.51 -0.41
C ALA A 58 -3.02 -14.01 -1.83
N LEU A 59 -1.94 -13.25 -2.01
CA LEU A 59 -1.49 -12.77 -3.31
C LEU A 59 -1.15 -13.94 -4.25
N MET A 60 -0.39 -14.94 -3.77
CA MET A 60 -0.05 -16.14 -4.54
C MET A 60 -1.32 -16.91 -4.92
N ARG A 61 -2.24 -17.12 -3.96
CA ARG A 61 -3.51 -17.80 -4.22
C ARG A 61 -4.36 -17.07 -5.27
N LEU A 62 -4.47 -15.75 -5.21
CA LEU A 62 -5.26 -14.96 -6.15
C LEU A 62 -4.60 -14.91 -7.53
N SER A 63 -3.31 -14.70 -7.61
CA SER A 63 -2.56 -14.60 -8.86
C SER A 63 -2.54 -15.93 -9.62
N PHE A 64 -2.42 -17.04 -8.91
CA PHE A 64 -2.36 -18.39 -9.52
C PHE A 64 -3.69 -19.14 -9.48
N THR A 65 -4.82 -18.46 -9.25
CA THR A 65 -6.15 -19.10 -9.12
C THR A 65 -6.45 -20.07 -10.27
N THR A 66 -6.20 -19.68 -11.53
CA THR A 66 -6.48 -20.51 -12.70
C THR A 66 -5.65 -21.80 -12.72
N VAL A 67 -4.40 -21.74 -12.31
CA VAL A 67 -3.51 -22.91 -12.22
C VAL A 67 -3.91 -23.80 -11.04
N LEU A 68 -4.15 -23.19 -9.89
CA LEU A 68 -4.53 -23.91 -8.66
C LEU A 68 -5.85 -24.65 -8.80
N GLN A 69 -6.79 -24.12 -9.58
CA GLN A 69 -8.07 -24.81 -9.85
C GLN A 69 -7.92 -26.11 -10.63
N ARG A 70 -6.83 -26.28 -11.39
CA ARG A 70 -6.54 -27.50 -12.15
C ARG A 70 -5.94 -28.61 -11.27
N ILE A 71 -5.46 -28.28 -10.07
CA ILE A 71 -4.86 -29.23 -9.13
C ILE A 71 -5.99 -29.99 -8.41
N PRO A 72 -6.05 -31.33 -8.48
CA PRO A 72 -7.05 -32.11 -7.76
C PRO A 72 -6.74 -32.10 -6.25
N GLY A 73 -7.81 -32.09 -5.45
CA GLY A 73 -7.70 -32.15 -4.00
C GLY A 73 -7.42 -30.79 -3.31
N ARG A 74 -8.14 -30.57 -2.19
CA ARG A 74 -8.02 -29.33 -1.42
C ARG A 74 -6.67 -29.22 -0.72
N ALA A 75 -6.19 -30.32 -0.14
CA ALA A 75 -4.90 -30.36 0.56
C ALA A 75 -3.73 -30.02 -0.39
N THR A 76 -3.70 -30.65 -1.57
CA THR A 76 -2.66 -30.42 -2.59
C THR A 76 -2.65 -28.96 -3.07
N ARG A 77 -3.82 -28.34 -3.22
CA ARG A 77 -3.90 -26.90 -3.55
C ARG A 77 -3.28 -26.02 -2.47
N TRP A 78 -3.54 -26.32 -1.19
CA TRP A 78 -2.94 -25.56 -0.10
C TRP A 78 -1.43 -25.78 0.03
N SER A 79 -0.95 -27.01 -0.23
CA SER A 79 0.48 -27.29 -0.32
C SER A 79 1.13 -26.51 -1.47
N ALA A 80 0.46 -26.41 -2.62
CA ALA A 80 0.95 -25.60 -3.74
C ALA A 80 0.97 -24.09 -3.39
N VAL A 81 -0.04 -23.57 -2.71
CA VAL A 81 -0.04 -22.16 -2.23
C VAL A 81 1.11 -21.94 -1.24
N LEU A 82 1.34 -22.88 -0.31
CA LEU A 82 2.47 -22.80 0.62
C LEU A 82 3.81 -22.79 -0.13
N GLY A 83 3.99 -23.71 -1.09
CA GLY A 83 5.20 -23.77 -1.92
C GLY A 83 5.44 -22.47 -2.70
N LEU A 84 4.39 -21.90 -3.33
CA LEU A 84 4.47 -20.60 -4.01
C LEU A 84 4.79 -19.45 -3.06
N THR A 85 4.25 -19.49 -1.84
CA THR A 85 4.53 -18.47 -0.82
C THR A 85 5.99 -18.53 -0.37
N LEU A 86 6.50 -19.73 -0.11
CA LEU A 86 7.92 -19.94 0.26
C LEU A 86 8.84 -19.52 -0.89
N ALA A 87 8.52 -19.89 -2.13
CA ALA A 87 9.27 -19.45 -3.31
C ALA A 87 9.22 -17.91 -3.45
N GLY A 88 8.07 -17.29 -3.17
CA GLY A 88 7.92 -15.84 -3.16
C GLY A 88 8.82 -15.16 -2.12
N LEU A 89 9.03 -15.78 -0.96
CA LEU A 89 9.94 -15.26 0.08
C LEU A 89 11.41 -15.32 -0.36
N LEU A 90 11.77 -16.13 -1.36
CA LEU A 90 13.15 -16.17 -1.90
C LEU A 90 13.40 -15.04 -2.91
N LEU A 91 12.37 -14.35 -3.36
CA LEU A 91 12.51 -13.24 -4.31
C LEU A 91 13.03 -11.99 -3.60
N TYR A 92 14.17 -11.48 -4.06
CA TYR A 92 14.80 -10.26 -3.50
C TYR A 92 13.83 -9.08 -3.33
N PRO A 93 12.94 -8.74 -4.29
CA PRO A 93 12.00 -7.64 -4.09
C PRO A 93 11.05 -7.83 -2.91
N VAL A 94 10.67 -9.08 -2.62
CA VAL A 94 9.78 -9.43 -1.49
C VAL A 94 10.53 -9.32 -0.17
N THR A 95 11.69 -9.98 -0.07
CA THR A 95 12.50 -9.96 1.16
C THR A 95 12.99 -8.56 1.50
N ASN A 96 13.45 -7.81 0.50
CA ASN A 96 13.89 -6.43 0.68
C ASN A 96 12.74 -5.52 1.15
N THR A 97 11.55 -5.64 0.53
CA THR A 97 10.36 -4.88 0.93
C THR A 97 9.96 -5.17 2.38
N ILE A 98 9.95 -6.46 2.76
CA ILE A 98 9.60 -6.86 4.12
C ILE A 98 10.70 -6.44 5.11
N GLY A 99 11.97 -6.66 4.76
CA GLY A 99 13.11 -6.30 5.60
C GLY A 99 13.22 -4.81 5.89
N MET A 100 12.87 -3.97 4.93
CA MET A 100 12.81 -2.52 5.11
C MET A 100 11.54 -1.99 5.81
N GLY A 101 10.64 -2.87 6.25
CA GLY A 101 9.38 -2.45 6.87
C GLY A 101 8.41 -1.76 5.92
N GLN A 102 8.53 -1.98 4.60
CA GLN A 102 7.69 -1.34 3.59
C GLN A 102 6.37 -2.07 3.38
N LEU A 103 5.35 -1.34 2.92
CA LEU A 103 4.01 -1.87 2.67
C LEU A 103 3.83 -2.56 1.31
N GLY A 104 4.91 -2.81 0.55
CA GLY A 104 4.85 -3.25 -0.85
C GLY A 104 3.97 -4.47 -1.10
N VAL A 105 4.10 -5.53 -0.29
CA VAL A 105 3.29 -6.76 -0.43
C VAL A 105 1.81 -6.48 -0.19
N LEU A 106 1.50 -5.69 0.85
CA LEU A 106 0.12 -5.30 1.20
C LEU A 106 -0.51 -4.43 0.11
N LEU A 107 0.26 -3.48 -0.42
CA LEU A 107 -0.18 -2.61 -1.51
C LEU A 107 -0.48 -3.43 -2.77
N THR A 108 0.39 -4.38 -3.12
CA THR A 108 0.19 -5.26 -4.27
C THR A 108 -1.05 -6.13 -4.09
N LEU A 109 -1.21 -6.76 -2.93
CA LEU A 109 -2.40 -7.57 -2.64
C LEU A 109 -3.68 -6.73 -2.79
N ALA A 110 -3.73 -5.55 -2.19
CA ALA A 110 -4.93 -4.71 -2.24
C ALA A 110 -5.23 -4.21 -3.66
N CYS A 111 -4.20 -3.91 -4.48
CA CYS A 111 -4.39 -3.63 -5.92
C CYS A 111 -4.99 -4.84 -6.65
N VAL A 112 -4.47 -6.05 -6.41
CA VAL A 112 -5.00 -7.28 -7.02
C VAL A 112 -6.43 -7.54 -6.57
N VAL A 113 -6.74 -7.33 -5.30
CA VAL A 113 -8.11 -7.45 -4.76
C VAL A 113 -9.05 -6.47 -5.47
N ASP A 114 -8.68 -5.20 -5.59
CA ASP A 114 -9.50 -4.19 -6.25
C ASP A 114 -9.75 -4.54 -7.74
N VAL A 115 -8.69 -4.91 -8.46
CA VAL A 115 -8.78 -5.24 -9.89
C VAL A 115 -9.58 -6.54 -10.14
N VAL A 116 -9.30 -7.59 -9.34
CA VAL A 116 -9.80 -8.95 -9.61
C VAL A 116 -11.15 -9.21 -8.93
N LEU A 117 -11.24 -8.98 -7.62
CA LEU A 117 -12.42 -9.34 -6.86
C LEU A 117 -13.50 -8.28 -6.94
N VAL A 118 -13.15 -7.03 -6.66
CA VAL A 118 -14.11 -5.93 -6.68
C VAL A 118 -14.57 -5.64 -8.09
N GLY A 119 -13.66 -5.69 -9.07
CA GLY A 119 -13.99 -5.49 -10.48
C GLY A 119 -14.95 -6.54 -11.07
N ARG A 120 -14.96 -7.77 -10.53
CA ARG A 120 -15.85 -8.86 -10.98
C ARG A 120 -17.21 -8.85 -10.28
N GLY A 121 -17.26 -8.55 -8.99
CA GLY A 121 -18.47 -8.69 -8.19
C GLY A 121 -19.13 -7.37 -7.80
N HIS A 122 -18.36 -6.36 -7.53
CA HIS A 122 -18.82 -5.09 -6.98
C HIS A 122 -18.25 -3.90 -7.74
N GLY A 123 -18.40 -3.89 -9.07
CA GLY A 123 -17.79 -2.89 -9.97
C GLY A 123 -18.01 -1.43 -9.58
N ARG A 124 -19.04 -1.12 -8.77
CA ARG A 124 -19.28 0.23 -8.24
C ARG A 124 -18.19 0.70 -7.25
N TRP A 125 -17.53 -0.21 -6.56
CA TRP A 125 -16.49 0.06 -5.57
C TRP A 125 -15.07 -0.11 -6.15
N GLN A 126 -14.96 -0.55 -7.41
CA GLN A 126 -13.66 -0.68 -8.07
C GLN A 126 -13.00 0.70 -8.14
N GLY A 127 -11.77 0.78 -7.70
CA GLY A 127 -10.99 2.01 -7.60
C GLY A 127 -10.83 2.54 -6.18
N VAL A 128 -11.69 2.14 -5.22
CA VAL A 128 -11.60 2.62 -3.83
C VAL A 128 -10.29 2.18 -3.18
N LEU A 129 -9.95 0.88 -3.26
CA LEU A 129 -8.71 0.39 -2.63
C LEU A 129 -7.48 1.00 -3.30
N VAL A 130 -7.42 1.02 -4.63
CA VAL A 130 -6.33 1.68 -5.36
C VAL A 130 -6.23 3.15 -4.99
N GLY A 131 -7.36 3.86 -4.85
CA GLY A 131 -7.38 5.26 -4.41
C GLY A 131 -6.81 5.44 -3.00
N LEU A 132 -7.26 4.64 -2.03
CA LEU A 132 -6.74 4.65 -0.65
C LEU A 132 -5.23 4.40 -0.61
N LEU A 133 -4.79 3.37 -1.34
CA LEU A 133 -3.37 3.01 -1.40
C LEU A 133 -2.53 4.09 -2.08
N THR A 134 -3.05 4.72 -3.13
CA THR A 134 -2.41 5.87 -3.79
C THR A 134 -2.26 7.04 -2.83
N ALA A 135 -3.25 7.27 -1.96
CA ALA A 135 -3.17 8.32 -0.96
C ALA A 135 -2.08 8.05 0.10
N VAL A 136 -1.76 6.78 0.37
CA VAL A 136 -0.68 6.37 1.28
C VAL A 136 0.67 6.36 0.57
N LYS A 137 0.73 5.82 -0.65
CA LYS A 137 1.95 5.70 -1.47
C LYS A 137 1.59 5.88 -2.93
N LEU A 138 2.24 6.79 -3.63
CA LEU A 138 1.87 7.21 -4.98
C LEU A 138 1.91 6.09 -6.05
N THR A 139 2.66 5.02 -5.82
CA THR A 139 2.87 3.94 -6.79
C THR A 139 1.57 3.37 -7.41
N PRO A 140 0.48 3.07 -6.65
CA PRO A 140 -0.76 2.55 -7.22
C PRO A 140 -1.49 3.54 -8.15
N ALA A 141 -1.11 4.83 -8.17
CA ALA A 141 -1.71 5.82 -9.07
C ALA A 141 -1.65 5.42 -10.55
N VAL A 142 -0.69 4.57 -10.93
CA VAL A 142 -0.57 4.04 -12.30
C VAL A 142 -1.85 3.36 -12.79
N PHE A 143 -2.67 2.80 -11.91
CA PHE A 143 -3.94 2.17 -12.29
C PHE A 143 -4.97 3.20 -12.78
N ILE A 144 -4.90 4.46 -12.38
CA ILE A 144 -5.85 5.49 -12.78
C ILE A 144 -5.79 5.72 -14.30
N PRO A 145 -4.64 6.09 -14.90
CA PRO A 145 -4.54 6.22 -16.36
C PRO A 145 -4.75 4.89 -17.10
N VAL A 146 -4.29 3.75 -16.53
CA VAL A 146 -4.53 2.43 -17.14
C VAL A 146 -6.02 2.14 -17.25
N TRP A 147 -6.81 2.37 -16.21
CA TRP A 147 -8.27 2.18 -16.27
C TRP A 147 -8.95 3.18 -17.20
N TRP A 148 -8.46 4.42 -17.25
CA TRP A 148 -8.99 5.42 -18.19
C TRP A 148 -8.80 4.98 -19.65
N LEU A 149 -7.60 4.53 -20.01
CA LEU A 149 -7.27 4.00 -21.33
C LEU A 149 -8.01 2.70 -21.64
N ALA A 150 -8.18 1.81 -20.66
CA ALA A 150 -8.95 0.58 -20.76
C ALA A 150 -10.49 0.81 -20.78
N ARG A 151 -10.94 2.07 -20.89
CA ARG A 151 -12.35 2.49 -20.90
C ARG A 151 -13.13 2.14 -19.61
N ARG A 152 -12.44 1.78 -18.54
CA ARG A 152 -13.03 1.62 -17.19
C ARG A 152 -13.07 2.95 -16.44
N ARG A 153 -13.64 3.98 -17.08
CA ARG A 153 -13.63 5.36 -16.61
C ARG A 153 -14.18 5.52 -15.20
N ARG A 154 -15.20 4.73 -14.84
CA ARG A 154 -15.78 4.76 -13.50
C ARG A 154 -14.74 4.39 -12.44
N ALA A 155 -13.99 3.29 -12.63
CA ALA A 155 -12.95 2.88 -11.69
C ALA A 155 -11.85 3.94 -11.54
N ALA A 156 -11.42 4.54 -12.66
CA ALA A 156 -10.46 5.64 -12.66
C ALA A 156 -10.98 6.86 -11.87
N VAL A 157 -12.24 7.26 -12.10
CA VAL A 157 -12.86 8.39 -11.39
C VAL A 157 -13.02 8.10 -9.90
N VAL A 158 -13.47 6.87 -9.53
CA VAL A 158 -13.60 6.46 -8.13
C VAL A 158 -12.23 6.49 -7.44
N ALA A 159 -11.18 5.95 -8.08
CA ALA A 159 -9.84 5.99 -7.51
C ALA A 159 -9.33 7.43 -7.33
N ALA A 160 -9.45 8.28 -8.35
CA ALA A 160 -9.05 9.69 -8.28
C ALA A 160 -9.83 10.47 -7.20
N ALA A 161 -11.16 10.26 -7.11
CA ALA A 161 -12.00 10.89 -6.10
C ALA A 161 -11.61 10.42 -4.68
N THR A 162 -11.29 9.13 -4.50
CA THR A 162 -10.83 8.60 -3.21
C THR A 162 -9.49 9.21 -2.81
N VAL A 163 -8.53 9.32 -3.74
CA VAL A 163 -7.25 10.02 -3.51
C VAL A 163 -7.50 11.46 -3.09
N ALA A 164 -8.31 12.19 -3.85
CA ALA A 164 -8.62 13.59 -3.57
C ALA A 164 -9.26 13.75 -2.19
N ALA A 165 -10.20 12.88 -1.81
CA ALA A 165 -10.85 12.91 -0.50
C ALA A 165 -9.82 12.68 0.64
N CYS A 166 -8.93 11.69 0.50
CA CYS A 166 -7.90 11.40 1.50
C CYS A 166 -6.89 12.55 1.65
N TRP A 167 -6.45 13.14 0.53
CA TRP A 167 -5.52 14.27 0.57
C TRP A 167 -6.16 15.55 1.08
N THR A 168 -7.45 15.79 0.75
CA THR A 168 -8.22 16.90 1.33
C THR A 168 -8.34 16.71 2.84
N PHE A 169 -8.64 15.51 3.31
CA PHE A 169 -8.67 15.20 4.74
C PHE A 169 -7.32 15.53 5.43
N SER A 170 -6.21 15.05 4.87
CA SER A 170 -4.88 15.40 5.40
C SER A 170 -4.56 16.88 5.31
N ALA A 171 -4.99 17.57 4.26
CA ALA A 171 -4.78 19.01 4.10
C ALA A 171 -5.53 19.84 5.15
N LEU A 172 -6.73 19.40 5.54
CA LEU A 172 -7.48 20.03 6.62
C LEU A 172 -6.84 19.81 8.00
N LEU A 173 -6.29 18.62 8.24
CA LEU A 173 -5.62 18.31 9.50
C LEU A 173 -4.21 18.88 9.57
N ARG A 174 -3.49 18.91 8.44
CA ARG A 174 -2.05 19.21 8.32
C ARG A 174 -1.75 20.05 7.08
N PRO A 175 -2.17 21.31 7.06
CA PRO A 175 -1.99 22.18 5.89
C PRO A 175 -0.51 22.41 5.55
N VAL A 176 0.36 22.51 6.56
CA VAL A 176 1.81 22.71 6.37
C VAL A 176 2.44 21.49 5.70
N ASP A 177 2.23 20.29 6.25
CA ASP A 177 2.77 19.05 5.68
C ASP A 177 2.26 18.81 4.26
N THR A 178 0.99 19.08 3.99
CA THR A 178 0.39 18.91 2.66
C THR A 178 1.00 19.88 1.65
N ARG A 179 1.19 21.14 2.03
CA ARG A 179 1.86 22.14 1.18
C ARG A 179 3.30 21.71 0.88
N ASP A 180 4.05 21.33 1.91
CA ASP A 180 5.44 20.93 1.77
C ASP A 180 5.60 19.69 0.91
N TRP A 181 4.69 18.71 1.01
CA TRP A 181 4.71 17.55 0.14
C TRP A 181 4.44 17.89 -1.32
N ILE A 182 3.46 18.75 -1.61
CA ILE A 182 3.16 19.18 -2.99
C ILE A 182 4.34 19.96 -3.56
N VAL A 183 4.88 20.93 -2.82
CA VAL A 183 5.92 21.83 -3.31
C VAL A 183 7.28 21.15 -3.35
N ARG A 184 7.67 20.42 -2.28
CA ARG A 184 9.01 19.83 -2.14
C ARG A 184 9.05 18.35 -2.52
N GLY A 185 7.96 17.59 -2.29
CA GLY A 185 7.92 16.14 -2.47
C GLY A 185 7.68 15.70 -3.91
N ILE A 186 6.72 16.32 -4.61
CA ILE A 186 6.39 15.94 -5.99
C ILE A 186 7.32 16.63 -6.98
N LEU A 187 7.64 17.91 -6.76
CA LEU A 187 8.30 18.75 -7.75
C LEU A 187 9.83 18.81 -7.59
N PHE A 188 10.39 18.56 -6.41
CA PHE A 188 11.81 18.84 -6.11
C PHE A 188 12.52 17.75 -5.28
N ASN A 189 12.12 16.50 -5.39
CA ASN A 189 12.71 15.41 -4.61
C ASN A 189 14.15 15.00 -5.04
N THR A 190 14.82 15.79 -5.87
CA THR A 190 16.17 15.53 -6.36
C THR A 190 17.28 15.85 -5.35
N ASP A 191 17.03 16.68 -4.35
CA ASP A 191 18.09 17.19 -3.47
C ASP A 191 18.18 16.48 -2.09
N ARG A 192 17.39 15.39 -1.89
CA ARG A 192 17.26 14.71 -0.59
C ARG A 192 17.62 13.21 -0.61
N GLN A 193 18.28 12.76 -1.67
CA GLN A 193 18.81 11.39 -1.74
C GLN A 193 20.20 11.28 -1.16
#